data_8ce0bfb6929ab5f52d49727dbce7f17f
#
_entry.id   8ce0bfb6929ab5f52d49727dbce7f17f
#
_cell.length_a   1.000
_cell.length_b   1.000
_cell.length_c   1.000
_cell.angle_alpha   90.00
_cell.angle_beta   90.00
_cell.angle_gamma   90.00
#
_symmetry.space_group_name_H-M   'P 1'
#
loop_
_entity.id
_entity.type
_entity.pdbx_description
1 polymer ?
#
loop_
_entity_poly.entity_id
_entity_poly.type
_entity_poly.pdbx_seq_one_letter_code
_entity_poly.pdbx_strand_id
1 'polypeptide(L)'
;MAVEQFAESRSLWLKITAWEKAVVVHEVAKLAKPKLVLEIGAYVGYSAMNIARAVRPHGGRVVSLEVDPMHVTIVRNMVEYAGVSDHVDVWTGYCYDVIPHLLDIYGPHSIGMVFMDQKGTRFHTDLQLMEELGLLADGAVVLADNVLKPGAPLYIWHLMHGPYRNCTSVSVREFLLQSEDWMVMGFHDASLPPVAPPPTQLNRVAFESDAFRKRSMFDSVAPSKSDWWAFSQRFVDGLERSGCKPPVVGLHGRDNPVIKPEDIAGIFRSAGRLPPPPPQGTA
;
A
#
# COMPACT_ATOMS: atom_id res chain seq x y z
N MET A 1 7.40 9.40 -15.26
CA MET A 1 7.20 8.39 -16.37
C MET A 1 6.21 8.95 -17.40
N ALA A 2 6.07 8.35 -18.61
CA ALA A 2 5.18 8.87 -19.65
C ALA A 2 3.72 9.07 -19.20
N VAL A 3 3.20 8.19 -18.32
CA VAL A 3 1.86 8.30 -17.74
C VAL A 3 1.71 9.55 -16.86
N GLU A 4 2.69 9.87 -16.03
CA GLU A 4 2.70 11.10 -15.20
C GLU A 4 2.73 12.34 -16.09
N GLN A 5 3.65 12.39 -17.05
CA GLN A 5 3.77 13.51 -17.99
C GLN A 5 2.49 13.72 -18.79
N PHE A 6 1.83 12.63 -19.21
CA PHE A 6 0.54 12.69 -19.87
C PHE A 6 -0.52 13.32 -18.96
N ALA A 7 -0.62 12.87 -17.72
CA ALA A 7 -1.59 13.37 -16.75
C ALA A 7 -1.31 14.85 -16.38
N GLU A 8 -0.05 15.17 -16.09
CA GLU A 8 0.39 16.54 -15.75
C GLU A 8 0.11 17.53 -16.89
N SER A 9 0.48 17.17 -18.14
CA SER A 9 0.29 18.05 -19.30
C SER A 9 -1.17 18.38 -19.60
N ARG A 10 -2.11 17.60 -19.05
CA ARG A 10 -3.56 17.77 -19.23
C ARG A 10 -4.29 18.17 -17.95
N SER A 11 -3.55 18.34 -16.84
CA SER A 11 -4.14 18.53 -15.51
C SER A 11 -5.19 17.45 -15.17
N LEU A 12 -4.95 16.22 -15.65
CA LEU A 12 -5.83 15.08 -15.50
C LEU A 12 -5.41 14.27 -14.27
N TRP A 13 -6.20 14.33 -13.22
CA TRP A 13 -5.96 13.45 -12.09
C TRP A 13 -6.30 12.00 -12.44
N LEU A 14 -5.31 11.12 -12.30
CA LEU A 14 -5.44 9.68 -12.43
C LEU A 14 -5.23 9.03 -11.06
N LYS A 15 -5.91 7.92 -10.81
CA LYS A 15 -5.74 7.10 -9.59
C LYS A 15 -4.45 6.27 -9.70
N ILE A 16 -3.31 6.93 -9.82
CA ILE A 16 -2.01 6.26 -9.94
C ILE A 16 -1.14 6.56 -8.72
N THR A 17 -0.41 5.58 -8.28
CA THR A 17 0.55 5.66 -7.17
C THR A 17 1.83 6.34 -7.65
N ALA A 18 1.73 7.63 -8.02
CA ALA A 18 2.80 8.43 -8.62
C ALA A 18 3.59 9.27 -7.60
N TRP A 19 4.63 9.94 -8.05
CA TRP A 19 5.51 10.82 -7.27
C TRP A 19 6.07 10.13 -6.02
N GLU A 20 5.81 10.71 -4.82
CA GLU A 20 6.32 10.18 -3.55
C GLU A 20 5.83 8.76 -3.27
N LYS A 21 4.57 8.45 -3.60
CA LYS A 21 4.02 7.10 -3.48
C LYS A 21 4.80 6.09 -4.34
N ALA A 22 5.17 6.49 -5.56
CA ALA A 22 5.99 5.64 -6.44
C ALA A 22 7.37 5.35 -5.84
N VAL A 23 7.99 6.32 -5.18
CA VAL A 23 9.27 6.12 -4.47
C VAL A 23 9.10 5.11 -3.33
N VAL A 24 8.05 5.25 -2.52
CA VAL A 24 7.77 4.32 -1.41
C VAL A 24 7.61 2.90 -1.93
N VAL A 25 6.71 2.68 -2.90
CA VAL A 25 6.44 1.35 -3.47
C VAL A 25 7.70 0.74 -4.07
N HIS A 26 8.47 1.53 -4.84
CA HIS A 26 9.71 1.07 -5.46
C HIS A 26 10.76 0.65 -4.43
N GLU A 27 11.04 1.51 -3.45
CA GLU A 27 12.07 1.24 -2.44
C GLU A 27 11.67 0.09 -1.51
N VAL A 28 10.39 -0.02 -1.13
CA VAL A 28 9.90 -1.17 -0.36
C VAL A 28 10.15 -2.47 -1.13
N ALA A 29 9.73 -2.55 -2.41
CA ALA A 29 9.94 -3.73 -3.25
C ALA A 29 11.42 -4.07 -3.45
N LYS A 30 12.25 -3.05 -3.67
CA LYS A 30 13.70 -3.19 -3.85
C LYS A 30 14.41 -3.69 -2.58
N LEU A 31 14.01 -3.20 -1.41
CA LEU A 31 14.63 -3.58 -0.12
C LEU A 31 14.13 -4.93 0.39
N ALA A 32 12.86 -5.24 0.20
CA ALA A 32 12.27 -6.52 0.57
C ALA A 32 12.78 -7.68 -0.29
N LYS A 33 13.15 -7.42 -1.55
CA LYS A 33 13.62 -8.43 -2.52
C LYS A 33 12.71 -9.66 -2.60
N PRO A 34 11.38 -9.49 -2.71
CA PRO A 34 10.47 -10.60 -2.73
C PRO A 34 10.63 -11.42 -4.01
N LYS A 35 10.44 -12.75 -3.93
CA LYS A 35 10.33 -13.60 -5.12
C LYS A 35 8.97 -13.47 -5.78
N LEU A 36 7.93 -13.28 -4.96
CA LEU A 36 6.57 -13.02 -5.42
C LEU A 36 5.99 -11.81 -4.70
N VAL A 37 5.45 -10.87 -5.49
CA VAL A 37 4.64 -9.75 -5.02
C VAL A 37 3.20 -9.98 -5.42
N LEU A 38 2.27 -9.80 -4.50
CA LEU A 38 0.85 -9.68 -4.79
C LEU A 38 0.46 -8.20 -4.76
N GLU A 39 0.02 -7.67 -5.88
CA GLU A 39 -0.60 -6.37 -5.98
C GLU A 39 -2.11 -6.53 -6.08
N ILE A 40 -2.87 -5.75 -5.32
CA ILE A 40 -4.33 -5.75 -5.35
C ILE A 40 -4.83 -4.37 -5.74
N GLY A 41 -5.42 -4.26 -6.95
CA GLY A 41 -5.80 -3.01 -7.57
C GLY A 41 -4.76 -2.52 -8.57
N ALA A 42 -4.86 -2.95 -9.83
CA ALA A 42 -3.89 -2.60 -10.87
C ALA A 42 -4.22 -1.29 -11.58
N TYR A 43 -5.51 -0.94 -11.73
CA TYR A 43 -6.01 0.19 -12.50
C TYR A 43 -5.40 0.23 -13.92
N VAL A 44 -4.41 1.09 -14.17
CA VAL A 44 -3.71 1.18 -15.47
C VAL A 44 -2.28 0.57 -15.43
N GLY A 45 -1.92 -0.13 -14.36
CA GLY A 45 -0.66 -0.87 -14.22
C GLY A 45 0.56 -0.02 -13.85
N TYR A 46 0.37 1.21 -13.40
CA TYR A 46 1.47 2.09 -13.05
C TYR A 46 2.33 1.52 -11.92
N SER A 47 1.71 1.11 -10.82
CA SER A 47 2.37 0.48 -9.67
C SER A 47 2.94 -0.89 -10.01
N ALA A 48 2.22 -1.73 -10.76
CA ALA A 48 2.70 -3.03 -11.24
C ALA A 48 4.03 -2.91 -11.99
N MET A 49 4.11 -1.96 -12.94
CA MET A 49 5.34 -1.68 -13.69
C MET A 49 6.47 -1.18 -12.79
N ASN A 50 6.16 -0.33 -11.81
CA ASN A 50 7.14 0.22 -10.87
C ASN A 50 7.69 -0.87 -9.95
N ILE A 51 6.83 -1.74 -9.42
CA ILE A 51 7.22 -2.90 -8.61
C ILE A 51 8.06 -3.88 -9.44
N ALA A 52 7.60 -4.23 -10.65
CA ALA A 52 8.33 -5.15 -11.53
C ALA A 52 9.77 -4.68 -11.80
N ARG A 53 9.96 -3.37 -12.05
CA ARG A 53 11.30 -2.79 -12.21
C ARG A 53 12.19 -2.94 -10.98
N ALA A 54 11.60 -2.86 -9.78
CA ALA A 54 12.33 -3.02 -8.53
C ALA A 54 12.71 -4.47 -8.27
N VAL A 55 11.83 -5.44 -8.58
CA VAL A 55 12.06 -6.86 -8.26
C VAL A 55 12.77 -7.65 -9.36
N ARG A 56 12.71 -7.20 -10.62
CA ARG A 56 13.35 -7.84 -11.77
C ARG A 56 14.84 -8.18 -11.57
N PRO A 57 15.70 -7.29 -10.98
CA PRO A 57 17.13 -7.56 -10.83
C PRO A 57 17.46 -8.80 -9.99
N HIS A 58 16.52 -9.28 -9.16
CA HIS A 58 16.71 -10.49 -8.34
C HIS A 58 15.72 -11.61 -8.68
N GLY A 59 15.11 -11.54 -9.89
CA GLY A 59 14.22 -12.58 -10.41
C GLY A 59 12.85 -12.63 -9.75
N GLY A 60 12.41 -11.52 -9.15
CA GLY A 60 11.07 -11.41 -8.57
C GLY A 60 9.99 -11.27 -9.64
N ARG A 61 8.75 -11.63 -9.29
CA ARG A 61 7.55 -11.54 -10.14
C ARG A 61 6.44 -10.81 -9.39
N VAL A 62 5.50 -10.24 -10.15
CA VAL A 62 4.30 -9.56 -9.65
C VAL A 62 3.08 -10.31 -10.17
N VAL A 63 2.18 -10.68 -9.28
CA VAL A 63 0.79 -11.01 -9.62
C VAL A 63 -0.04 -9.79 -9.28
N SER A 64 -0.69 -9.20 -10.29
CA SER A 64 -1.49 -7.99 -10.14
C SER A 64 -2.95 -8.30 -10.39
N LEU A 65 -3.80 -8.05 -9.38
CA LEU A 65 -5.24 -8.33 -9.43
C LEU A 65 -6.02 -7.07 -9.81
N GLU A 66 -6.95 -7.23 -10.75
CA GLU A 66 -7.87 -6.18 -11.18
C GLU A 66 -9.26 -6.77 -11.45
N VAL A 67 -10.29 -6.09 -10.98
CA VAL A 67 -11.68 -6.55 -11.15
C VAL A 67 -12.32 -6.09 -12.45
N ASP A 68 -11.87 -4.95 -12.99
CA ASP A 68 -12.42 -4.38 -14.22
C ASP A 68 -11.68 -4.97 -15.45
N PRO A 69 -12.37 -5.73 -16.31
CA PRO A 69 -11.75 -6.35 -17.48
C PRO A 69 -11.21 -5.33 -18.50
N MET A 70 -11.72 -4.10 -18.51
CA MET A 70 -11.17 -3.03 -19.33
C MET A 70 -9.81 -2.60 -18.80
N HIS A 71 -9.70 -2.37 -17.48
CA HIS A 71 -8.42 -2.06 -16.84
C HIS A 71 -7.41 -3.21 -17.02
N VAL A 72 -7.83 -4.47 -16.85
CA VAL A 72 -6.97 -5.63 -17.13
C VAL A 72 -6.37 -5.57 -18.53
N THR A 73 -7.18 -5.23 -19.55
CA THR A 73 -6.69 -5.09 -20.93
C THR A 73 -5.66 -3.95 -21.04
N ILE A 74 -5.93 -2.82 -20.39
CA ILE A 74 -5.00 -1.68 -20.37
C ILE A 74 -3.68 -2.09 -19.70
N VAL A 75 -3.73 -2.70 -18.52
CA VAL A 75 -2.53 -3.13 -17.78
C VAL A 75 -1.67 -4.07 -18.60
N ARG A 76 -2.29 -5.10 -19.24
CA ARG A 76 -1.55 -6.05 -20.10
C ARG A 76 -0.81 -5.36 -21.23
N ASN A 77 -1.45 -4.41 -21.91
CA ASN A 77 -0.79 -3.61 -22.95
C ASN A 77 0.31 -2.71 -22.37
N MET A 78 0.09 -2.11 -21.19
CA MET A 78 1.07 -1.22 -20.57
C MET A 78 2.32 -1.97 -20.09
N VAL A 79 2.20 -3.15 -19.50
CA VAL A 79 3.35 -3.95 -19.05
C VAL A 79 4.14 -4.50 -20.23
N GLU A 80 3.46 -4.85 -21.34
CA GLU A 80 4.10 -5.25 -22.60
C GLU A 80 4.90 -4.08 -23.19
N TYR A 81 4.26 -2.91 -23.33
CA TYR A 81 4.91 -1.70 -23.83
C TYR A 81 6.12 -1.28 -22.97
N ALA A 82 6.03 -1.47 -21.66
CA ALA A 82 7.11 -1.17 -20.72
C ALA A 82 8.24 -2.22 -20.71
N GLY A 83 8.10 -3.33 -21.43
CA GLY A 83 9.08 -4.43 -21.49
C GLY A 83 9.26 -5.14 -20.14
N VAL A 84 8.18 -5.31 -19.38
CA VAL A 84 8.16 -6.02 -18.08
C VAL A 84 7.12 -7.14 -18.02
N SER A 85 6.49 -7.50 -19.13
CA SER A 85 5.49 -8.56 -19.23
C SER A 85 5.99 -9.93 -18.74
N ASP A 86 7.28 -10.20 -18.85
CA ASP A 86 7.89 -11.43 -18.31
C ASP A 86 7.89 -11.50 -16.77
N HIS A 87 7.63 -10.37 -16.10
CA HIS A 87 7.67 -10.22 -14.64
C HIS A 87 6.32 -9.86 -14.02
N VAL A 88 5.27 -9.64 -14.83
CA VAL A 88 3.94 -9.24 -14.35
C VAL A 88 2.87 -10.13 -14.93
N ASP A 89 2.19 -10.87 -14.06
CA ASP A 89 0.99 -11.63 -14.40
C ASP A 89 -0.25 -10.84 -13.96
N VAL A 90 -1.14 -10.51 -14.89
CA VAL A 90 -2.36 -9.75 -14.59
C VAL A 90 -3.57 -10.68 -14.58
N TRP A 91 -4.22 -10.77 -13.41
CA TRP A 91 -5.35 -11.64 -13.17
C TRP A 91 -6.64 -10.84 -12.96
N THR A 92 -7.74 -11.35 -13.54
CA THR A 92 -9.05 -10.73 -13.39
C THR A 92 -9.83 -11.41 -12.28
N GLY A 93 -10.33 -10.65 -11.32
CA GLY A 93 -11.23 -11.19 -10.27
C GLY A 93 -11.13 -10.46 -8.95
N TYR A 94 -12.04 -10.81 -8.05
CA TYR A 94 -12.01 -10.33 -6.67
C TYR A 94 -11.02 -11.15 -5.83
N CYS A 95 -10.46 -10.53 -4.79
CA CYS A 95 -9.49 -11.18 -3.90
C CYS A 95 -9.97 -12.51 -3.34
N TYR A 96 -11.20 -12.56 -2.84
CA TYR A 96 -11.78 -13.78 -2.25
C TYR A 96 -11.92 -14.95 -3.23
N ASP A 97 -12.02 -14.67 -4.55
CA ASP A 97 -12.05 -15.70 -5.59
C ASP A 97 -10.65 -16.11 -6.02
N VAL A 98 -9.73 -15.14 -6.11
CA VAL A 98 -8.41 -15.33 -6.75
C VAL A 98 -7.34 -15.78 -5.75
N ILE A 99 -7.33 -15.22 -4.54
CA ILE A 99 -6.28 -15.51 -3.54
C ILE A 99 -6.15 -17.02 -3.22
N PRO A 100 -7.23 -17.81 -3.09
CA PRO A 100 -7.09 -19.26 -2.86
C PRO A 100 -6.32 -19.99 -3.98
N HIS A 101 -6.47 -19.57 -5.24
CA HIS A 101 -5.75 -20.17 -6.36
C HIS A 101 -4.25 -19.87 -6.35
N LEU A 102 -3.82 -18.80 -5.67
CA LEU A 102 -2.40 -18.51 -5.49
C LEU A 102 -1.70 -19.61 -4.67
N LEU A 103 -2.41 -20.20 -3.69
CA LEU A 103 -1.89 -21.30 -2.90
C LEU A 103 -1.61 -22.53 -3.77
N ASP A 104 -2.52 -22.85 -4.69
CA ASP A 104 -2.38 -23.99 -5.60
C ASP A 104 -1.21 -23.81 -6.57
N ILE A 105 -0.94 -22.57 -7.00
CA ILE A 105 0.06 -22.28 -8.03
C ILE A 105 1.45 -22.03 -7.44
N TYR A 106 1.53 -21.26 -6.36
CA TYR A 106 2.79 -20.79 -5.79
C TYR A 106 3.17 -21.49 -4.48
N GLY A 107 2.22 -22.21 -3.87
CA GLY A 107 2.42 -22.88 -2.58
C GLY A 107 2.34 -21.93 -1.37
N PRO A 108 2.42 -22.51 -0.16
CA PRO A 108 2.42 -21.76 1.08
C PRO A 108 3.70 -20.92 1.23
N HIS A 109 3.60 -19.83 2.00
CA HIS A 109 4.70 -18.92 2.32
C HIS A 109 5.43 -18.34 1.10
N SER A 110 4.71 -18.23 -0.02
CA SER A 110 5.27 -17.78 -1.30
C SER A 110 5.31 -16.26 -1.47
N ILE A 111 4.39 -15.54 -0.84
CA ILE A 111 4.26 -14.08 -1.01
C ILE A 111 5.21 -13.35 -0.06
N GLY A 112 6.22 -12.68 -0.61
CA GLY A 112 7.19 -11.88 0.16
C GLY A 112 6.82 -10.40 0.27
N MET A 113 5.89 -9.91 -0.57
CA MET A 113 5.35 -8.55 -0.48
C MET A 113 3.90 -8.53 -0.94
N VAL A 114 3.07 -7.77 -0.22
CA VAL A 114 1.71 -7.43 -0.64
C VAL A 114 1.60 -5.92 -0.80
N PHE A 115 1.12 -5.45 -1.95
CA PHE A 115 0.75 -4.05 -2.17
C PHE A 115 -0.76 -3.94 -2.35
N MET A 116 -1.41 -3.18 -1.48
CA MET A 116 -2.88 -3.05 -1.41
C MET A 116 -3.29 -1.64 -1.82
N ASP A 117 -3.89 -1.51 -2.99
CA ASP A 117 -4.39 -0.24 -3.55
C ASP A 117 -5.83 -0.38 -4.07
N GLN A 118 -6.57 -1.37 -3.55
CA GLN A 118 -7.99 -1.53 -3.80
C GLN A 118 -8.81 -0.72 -2.78
N LYS A 119 -10.05 -1.11 -2.53
CA LYS A 119 -10.93 -0.47 -1.56
C LYS A 119 -10.46 -0.70 -0.10
N GLY A 120 -10.02 0.34 0.60
CA GLY A 120 -9.43 0.28 1.95
C GLY A 120 -10.28 -0.41 3.02
N THR A 121 -11.62 -0.48 2.84
CA THR A 121 -12.51 -1.26 3.72
C THR A 121 -12.29 -2.78 3.59
N ARG A 122 -11.54 -3.24 2.59
CA ARG A 122 -11.26 -4.66 2.34
C ARG A 122 -9.85 -5.07 2.77
N PHE A 123 -8.94 -4.13 2.99
CA PHE A 123 -7.53 -4.42 3.28
C PHE A 123 -7.36 -5.48 4.38
N HIS A 124 -7.97 -5.27 5.54
CA HIS A 124 -7.82 -6.17 6.68
C HIS A 124 -8.43 -7.57 6.41
N THR A 125 -9.55 -7.67 5.70
CA THR A 125 -10.19 -8.95 5.39
C THR A 125 -9.44 -9.75 4.33
N ASP A 126 -8.90 -9.07 3.32
CA ASP A 126 -8.13 -9.71 2.27
C ASP A 126 -6.76 -10.15 2.81
N LEU A 127 -6.19 -9.37 3.75
CA LEU A 127 -4.96 -9.74 4.45
C LEU A 127 -5.17 -10.97 5.37
N GLN A 128 -6.27 -10.98 6.14
CA GLN A 128 -6.63 -12.12 6.98
C GLN A 128 -6.82 -13.40 6.15
N LEU A 129 -7.43 -13.33 4.98
CA LEU A 129 -7.55 -14.48 4.07
C LEU A 129 -6.18 -15.04 3.67
N MET A 130 -5.20 -14.17 3.36
CA MET A 130 -3.84 -14.61 3.03
C MET A 130 -3.13 -15.27 4.22
N GLU A 131 -3.36 -14.78 5.44
CA GLU A 131 -2.85 -15.34 6.68
C GLU A 131 -3.45 -16.74 6.96
N GLU A 132 -4.78 -16.85 6.87
CA GLU A 132 -5.51 -18.11 7.09
C GLU A 132 -5.10 -19.19 6.08
N LEU A 133 -4.77 -18.82 4.86
CA LEU A 133 -4.26 -19.72 3.83
C LEU A 133 -2.75 -19.99 3.95
N GLY A 134 -2.04 -19.33 4.87
CA GLY A 134 -0.60 -19.48 5.03
C GLY A 134 0.22 -19.02 3.81
N LEU A 135 -0.28 -18.06 3.03
CA LEU A 135 0.38 -17.58 1.82
C LEU A 135 1.56 -16.65 2.08
N LEU A 136 1.53 -15.91 3.20
CA LEU A 136 2.56 -14.93 3.52
C LEU A 136 3.84 -15.63 4.00
N ALA A 137 4.97 -15.25 3.41
CA ALA A 137 6.27 -15.64 3.91
C ALA A 137 6.54 -14.99 5.28
N ASP A 138 7.39 -15.61 6.10
CA ASP A 138 7.87 -14.95 7.31
C ASP A 138 8.71 -13.74 6.92
N GLY A 139 8.38 -12.58 7.53
CA GLY A 139 8.96 -11.31 7.18
C GLY A 139 8.44 -10.68 5.89
N ALA A 140 7.40 -11.22 5.29
CA ALA A 140 6.72 -10.56 4.17
C ALA A 140 6.33 -9.13 4.55
N VAL A 141 6.58 -8.16 3.66
CA VAL A 141 6.15 -6.79 3.87
C VAL A 141 4.76 -6.58 3.27
N VAL A 142 3.86 -6.02 4.05
CA VAL A 142 2.55 -5.56 3.57
C VAL A 142 2.57 -4.03 3.53
N LEU A 143 2.11 -3.45 2.43
CA LEU A 143 2.04 -2.01 2.20
C LEU A 143 0.68 -1.67 1.61
N ALA A 144 -0.01 -0.69 2.19
CA ALA A 144 -1.28 -0.20 1.63
C ALA A 144 -1.22 1.29 1.34
N ASP A 145 -1.86 1.70 0.23
CA ASP A 145 -2.09 3.09 -0.13
C ASP A 145 -3.44 3.61 0.39
N ASN A 146 -3.62 4.92 0.40
CA ASN A 146 -4.86 5.62 0.78
C ASN A 146 -5.38 5.31 2.20
N VAL A 147 -4.45 5.07 3.14
CA VAL A 147 -4.80 4.68 4.51
C VAL A 147 -5.30 5.85 5.36
N LEU A 148 -4.84 7.09 5.09
CA LEU A 148 -5.40 8.30 5.70
C LEU A 148 -6.65 8.78 4.97
N LYS A 149 -6.64 8.75 3.63
CA LYS A 149 -7.69 9.28 2.75
C LYS A 149 -8.02 8.29 1.63
N PRO A 150 -9.21 7.72 1.66
CA PRO A 150 -10.38 7.95 2.51
C PRO A 150 -10.40 7.17 3.83
N GLY A 151 -9.30 6.55 4.21
CA GLY A 151 -9.11 5.93 5.51
C GLY A 151 -9.33 4.41 5.53
N ALA A 152 -8.39 3.71 6.22
CA ALA A 152 -8.45 2.27 6.43
C ALA A 152 -8.07 1.91 7.90
N PRO A 153 -8.87 2.31 8.91
CA PRO A 153 -8.48 2.19 10.32
C PRO A 153 -8.40 0.73 10.78
N LEU A 154 -9.22 -0.17 10.21
CA LEU A 154 -9.19 -1.59 10.56
C LEU A 154 -7.92 -2.28 10.02
N TYR A 155 -7.35 -1.82 8.92
CA TYR A 155 -6.06 -2.27 8.44
C TYR A 155 -4.92 -1.87 9.40
N ILE A 156 -4.93 -0.62 9.90
CA ILE A 156 -3.97 -0.17 10.91
C ILE A 156 -4.07 -1.02 12.16
N TRP A 157 -5.31 -1.26 12.65
CA TRP A 157 -5.55 -2.14 13.80
C TRP A 157 -4.98 -3.52 13.56
N HIS A 158 -5.23 -4.09 12.38
CA HIS A 158 -4.76 -5.40 12.00
C HIS A 158 -3.23 -5.51 12.06
N LEU A 159 -2.51 -4.50 11.54
CA LEU A 159 -1.06 -4.48 11.60
C LEU A 159 -0.49 -4.24 13.01
N MET A 160 -1.18 -3.47 13.85
CA MET A 160 -0.68 -3.14 15.19
C MET A 160 -0.98 -4.22 16.22
N HIS A 161 -2.01 -5.03 16.02
CA HIS A 161 -2.51 -6.00 16.99
C HIS A 161 -2.60 -7.43 16.44
N GLY A 162 -2.18 -7.65 15.22
CA GLY A 162 -2.10 -8.96 14.55
C GLY A 162 -0.66 -9.43 14.39
N PRO A 163 -0.42 -10.41 13.49
CA PRO A 163 0.88 -11.02 13.31
C PRO A 163 1.85 -10.15 12.50
N TYR A 164 2.04 -8.90 12.94
CA TYR A 164 2.94 -7.94 12.28
C TYR A 164 3.83 -7.21 13.25
N ARG A 165 5.04 -6.87 12.80
CA ARG A 165 5.97 -6.00 13.51
C ARG A 165 6.15 -4.68 12.77
N ASN A 166 6.52 -3.64 13.51
CA ASN A 166 6.91 -2.33 12.98
C ASN A 166 5.86 -1.70 12.06
N CYS A 167 4.57 -1.71 12.49
CA CYS A 167 3.55 -0.94 11.80
C CYS A 167 3.96 0.54 11.74
N THR A 168 4.15 1.06 10.54
CA THR A 168 4.64 2.43 10.30
C THR A 168 3.84 3.09 9.20
N SER A 169 3.41 4.33 9.43
CA SER A 169 2.84 5.20 8.41
C SER A 169 3.94 6.01 7.73
N VAL A 170 3.90 6.06 6.41
CA VAL A 170 4.71 6.96 5.60
C VAL A 170 3.79 8.06 5.08
N SER A 171 4.01 9.30 5.52
CA SER A 171 3.27 10.45 5.03
C SER A 171 3.78 10.85 3.67
N VAL A 172 2.88 10.95 2.70
CA VAL A 172 3.16 11.22 1.29
C VAL A 172 2.18 12.25 0.75
N ARG A 173 2.52 12.89 -0.37
CA ARG A 173 1.61 13.77 -1.10
C ARG A 173 0.89 13.01 -2.21
N GLU A 174 -0.41 13.25 -2.29
CA GLU A 174 -1.25 12.71 -3.36
C GLU A 174 -0.89 13.36 -4.71
N PHE A 175 -0.85 12.55 -5.77
CA PHE A 175 -0.55 12.98 -7.13
C PHE A 175 -1.46 14.13 -7.58
N LEU A 176 -0.88 15.22 -8.07
CA LEU A 176 -1.52 16.46 -8.50
C LEU A 176 -2.35 17.22 -7.45
N LEU A 177 -2.86 16.56 -6.43
CA LEU A 177 -3.68 17.19 -5.39
C LEU A 177 -2.84 17.85 -4.30
N GLN A 178 -1.58 17.45 -4.14
CA GLN A 178 -0.64 17.91 -3.11
C GLN A 178 -1.20 17.84 -1.67
N SER A 179 -2.21 17.02 -1.47
CA SER A 179 -2.77 16.76 -0.14
C SER A 179 -2.04 15.59 0.51
N GLU A 180 -1.83 15.69 1.82
CA GLU A 180 -1.25 14.58 2.60
C GLU A 180 -2.12 13.33 2.50
N ASP A 181 -1.47 12.19 2.34
CA ASP A 181 -2.03 10.85 2.53
C ASP A 181 -1.01 9.97 3.26
N TRP A 182 -1.42 8.78 3.67
CA TRP A 182 -0.54 7.80 4.32
C TRP A 182 -0.50 6.50 3.54
N MET A 183 0.72 6.04 3.32
CA MET A 183 0.99 4.65 3.00
C MET A 183 1.41 3.94 4.30
N VAL A 184 0.79 2.83 4.65
CA VAL A 184 1.07 2.13 5.91
C VAL A 184 1.62 0.75 5.62
N MET A 185 2.74 0.42 6.29
CA MET A 185 3.40 -0.87 6.14
C MET A 185 3.62 -1.58 7.46
N GLY A 186 3.75 -2.91 7.40
CA GLY A 186 4.17 -3.79 8.49
C GLY A 186 4.86 -5.03 7.94
N PHE A 187 5.54 -5.76 8.82
CA PHE A 187 6.28 -6.98 8.47
C PHE A 187 5.62 -8.18 9.13
N HIS A 188 5.17 -9.14 8.36
CA HIS A 188 4.54 -10.35 8.84
C HIS A 188 5.50 -11.16 9.72
N ASP A 189 4.98 -11.66 10.85
CA ASP A 189 5.70 -12.52 11.79
C ASP A 189 4.74 -13.60 12.29
N ALA A 190 4.87 -14.77 11.71
CA ALA A 190 4.02 -15.93 12.00
C ALA A 190 4.11 -16.40 13.47
N SER A 191 5.09 -15.94 14.25
CA SER A 191 5.21 -16.27 15.67
C SER A 191 4.29 -15.45 16.57
N LEU A 192 3.70 -14.37 16.05
CA LEU A 192 2.77 -13.51 16.79
C LEU A 192 1.33 -14.04 16.71
N PRO A 193 0.50 -13.73 17.72
CA PRO A 193 -0.89 -14.18 17.72
C PRO A 193 -1.70 -13.52 16.58
N PRO A 194 -2.81 -14.16 16.17
CA PRO A 194 -3.76 -13.54 15.23
C PRO A 194 -4.38 -12.28 15.85
N VAL A 195 -4.90 -11.42 14.98
CA VAL A 195 -5.45 -10.12 15.38
C VAL A 195 -6.66 -10.29 16.32
N ALA A 196 -6.65 -9.52 17.42
CA ALA A 196 -7.81 -9.40 18.30
C ALA A 196 -8.91 -8.52 17.67
N PRO A 197 -10.20 -8.73 18.02
CA PRO A 197 -11.28 -7.89 17.54
C PRO A 197 -11.03 -6.40 17.84
N PRO A 198 -11.34 -5.49 16.91
CA PRO A 198 -11.15 -4.06 17.12
C PRO A 198 -12.16 -3.51 18.15
N PRO A 199 -11.79 -2.46 18.92
CA PRO A 199 -12.72 -1.83 19.84
C PRO A 199 -13.87 -1.14 19.07
N THR A 200 -15.05 -1.07 19.70
CA THR A 200 -16.26 -0.47 19.12
C THR A 200 -16.02 0.95 18.60
N GLN A 201 -15.18 1.72 19.27
CA GLN A 201 -14.83 3.07 18.84
C GLN A 201 -14.14 3.08 17.47
N LEU A 202 -13.25 2.14 17.19
CA LEU A 202 -12.56 2.04 15.91
C LEU A 202 -13.51 1.65 14.78
N ASN A 203 -14.53 0.81 15.08
CA ASN A 203 -15.58 0.49 14.11
C ASN A 203 -16.38 1.73 13.69
N ARG A 204 -16.57 2.71 14.57
CA ARG A 204 -17.19 4.01 14.20
C ARG A 204 -16.30 4.77 13.23
N VAL A 205 -14.98 4.82 13.49
CA VAL A 205 -14.03 5.46 12.56
C VAL A 205 -14.06 4.78 11.19
N ALA A 206 -14.16 3.45 11.16
CA ALA A 206 -14.27 2.68 9.92
C ALA A 206 -15.58 2.99 9.16
N PHE A 207 -16.69 3.11 9.87
CA PHE A 207 -17.97 3.50 9.29
C PHE A 207 -17.90 4.92 8.69
N GLU A 208 -17.36 5.89 9.43
CA GLU A 208 -17.17 7.27 8.95
C GLU A 208 -16.27 7.31 7.71
N SER A 209 -15.19 6.51 7.68
CA SER A 209 -14.29 6.38 6.52
C SER A 209 -15.01 5.84 5.28
N ASP A 210 -15.85 4.81 5.45
CA ASP A 210 -16.64 4.26 4.31
C ASP A 210 -17.71 5.24 3.83
N ALA A 211 -18.37 5.94 4.74
CA ALA A 211 -19.35 6.98 4.41
C ALA A 211 -18.70 8.13 3.63
N PHE A 212 -17.51 8.58 4.08
CA PHE A 212 -16.77 9.64 3.40
C PHE A 212 -16.26 9.21 2.02
N ARG A 213 -15.79 7.97 1.89
CA ARG A 213 -15.43 7.38 0.59
C ARG A 213 -16.61 7.36 -0.37
N LYS A 214 -17.79 6.89 0.07
CA LYS A 214 -19.01 6.88 -0.76
C LYS A 214 -19.38 8.28 -1.22
N ARG A 215 -19.33 9.26 -0.31
CA ARG A 215 -19.54 10.66 -0.66
C ARG A 215 -18.55 11.14 -1.73
N SER A 216 -17.28 10.82 -1.61
CA SER A 216 -16.25 11.25 -2.57
C SER A 216 -16.38 10.61 -3.96
N MET A 217 -17.06 9.47 -4.08
CA MET A 217 -17.20 8.72 -5.32
C MET A 217 -18.54 8.92 -6.03
N PHE A 218 -19.61 9.15 -5.28
CA PHE A 218 -20.97 9.05 -5.81
C PHE A 218 -21.82 10.31 -5.61
N ASP A 219 -21.43 11.24 -4.74
CA ASP A 219 -22.17 12.47 -4.56
C ASP A 219 -21.94 13.43 -5.75
N SER A 220 -22.97 14.18 -6.10
CA SER A 220 -22.92 15.18 -7.16
C SER A 220 -21.95 16.34 -6.86
N VAL A 221 -21.62 16.52 -5.57
CA VAL A 221 -20.64 17.50 -5.09
C VAL A 221 -19.53 16.78 -4.35
N ALA A 222 -18.38 16.71 -4.98
CA ALA A 222 -17.20 16.12 -4.37
C ALA A 222 -16.78 16.88 -3.10
N PRO A 223 -16.19 16.20 -2.09
CA PRO A 223 -15.68 16.84 -0.89
C PRO A 223 -14.62 17.91 -1.23
N SER A 224 -14.75 19.08 -0.59
CA SER A 224 -13.78 20.17 -0.71
C SER A 224 -12.43 19.82 -0.03
N LYS A 225 -11.40 20.65 -0.26
CA LYS A 225 -10.11 20.51 0.46
C LYS A 225 -10.29 20.64 1.98
N SER A 226 -11.19 21.50 2.44
CA SER A 226 -11.51 21.64 3.87
C SER A 226 -12.23 20.41 4.45
N ASP A 227 -13.14 19.78 3.67
CA ASP A 227 -13.79 18.53 4.08
C ASP A 227 -12.77 17.41 4.25
N TRP A 228 -11.83 17.26 3.30
CA TRP A 228 -10.75 16.29 3.37
C TRP A 228 -9.82 16.54 4.56
N TRP A 229 -9.49 17.79 4.82
CA TRP A 229 -8.67 18.15 6.00
C TRP A 229 -9.39 17.82 7.30
N ALA A 230 -10.64 18.25 7.46
CA ALA A 230 -11.45 17.98 8.65
C ALA A 230 -11.67 16.46 8.86
N PHE A 231 -11.85 15.70 7.77
CA PHE A 231 -11.93 14.24 7.84
C PHE A 231 -10.62 13.65 8.38
N SER A 232 -9.47 14.07 7.84
CA SER A 232 -8.16 13.55 8.27
C SER A 232 -7.91 13.79 9.76
N GLN A 233 -8.26 14.97 10.27
CA GLN A 233 -8.12 15.27 11.71
C GLN A 233 -8.97 14.31 12.56
N ARG A 234 -10.27 14.15 12.23
CA ARG A 234 -11.14 13.22 12.96
C ARG A 234 -10.66 11.76 12.87
N PHE A 235 -10.13 11.37 11.72
CA PHE A 235 -9.56 10.04 11.51
C PHE A 235 -8.37 9.80 12.45
N VAL A 236 -7.40 10.71 12.46
CA VAL A 236 -6.22 10.64 13.35
C VAL A 236 -6.61 10.65 14.82
N ASP A 237 -7.51 11.57 15.22
CA ASP A 237 -8.04 11.61 16.59
C ASP A 237 -8.75 10.30 16.97
N GLY A 238 -9.45 9.68 16.03
CA GLY A 238 -10.11 8.39 16.22
C GLY A 238 -9.11 7.25 16.44
N LEU A 239 -8.00 7.23 15.70
CA LEU A 239 -6.91 6.28 15.90
C LEU A 239 -6.24 6.47 17.27
N GLU A 240 -5.94 7.72 17.66
CA GLU A 240 -5.34 8.04 18.96
C GLU A 240 -6.22 7.56 20.12
N ARG A 241 -7.52 7.90 20.08
CA ARG A 241 -8.48 7.46 21.11
C ARG A 241 -8.66 5.94 21.15
N SER A 242 -8.40 5.25 20.05
CA SER A 242 -8.46 3.79 19.97
C SER A 242 -7.13 3.10 20.31
N GLY A 243 -6.07 3.87 20.61
CA GLY A 243 -4.74 3.34 20.91
C GLY A 243 -4.05 2.66 19.73
N CYS A 244 -4.42 3.04 18.50
CA CYS A 244 -3.88 2.42 17.29
C CYS A 244 -3.30 3.41 16.26
N LYS A 245 -2.79 4.56 16.72
CA LYS A 245 -2.06 5.48 15.85
C LYS A 245 -0.62 4.99 15.67
N PRO A 246 -0.22 4.61 14.44
CA PRO A 246 1.14 4.18 14.18
C PRO A 246 2.11 5.38 14.17
N PRO A 247 3.42 5.16 14.38
CA PRO A 247 4.43 6.17 14.14
C PRO A 247 4.40 6.62 12.68
N VAL A 248 4.61 7.92 12.44
CA VAL A 248 4.57 8.52 11.10
C VAL A 248 5.96 9.02 10.72
N VAL A 249 6.43 8.58 9.55
CA VAL A 249 7.69 9.00 8.93
C VAL A 249 7.37 9.92 7.75
N GLY A 250 8.19 10.94 7.50
CA GLY A 250 8.06 11.84 6.33
C GLY A 250 7.38 13.19 6.59
N LEU A 251 6.79 13.42 7.76
CA LEU A 251 6.27 14.74 8.16
C LEU A 251 7.41 15.64 8.66
N HIS A 252 8.28 16.09 7.78
CA HIS A 252 9.38 16.95 8.16
C HIS A 252 9.20 18.37 7.62
N GLY A 253 8.50 19.22 8.39
CA GLY A 253 8.40 20.63 8.12
C GLY A 253 7.48 20.99 6.93
N ARG A 254 6.83 22.13 7.05
CA ARG A 254 5.76 22.56 6.13
C ARG A 254 6.22 22.95 4.73
N ASP A 255 7.53 23.03 4.46
CA ASP A 255 8.04 23.65 3.25
C ASP A 255 8.58 22.74 2.16
N ASN A 256 8.77 21.44 2.38
CA ASN A 256 8.93 20.40 1.34
C ASN A 256 9.34 19.03 1.91
N PRO A 257 8.46 18.23 2.49
CA PRO A 257 8.80 16.85 2.82
C PRO A 257 8.74 16.01 1.53
N VAL A 258 9.87 15.75 0.94
CA VAL A 258 9.99 14.73 -0.11
C VAL A 258 10.47 13.46 0.58
N ILE A 259 9.67 12.38 0.53
CA ILE A 259 10.09 11.06 0.97
C ILE A 259 11.32 10.63 0.17
N LYS A 260 12.37 10.23 0.89
CA LYS A 260 13.63 9.78 0.30
C LYS A 260 13.79 8.28 0.49
N PRO A 261 14.56 7.62 -0.38
CA PRO A 261 14.92 6.20 -0.21
C PRO A 261 15.49 5.87 1.18
N GLU A 262 16.24 6.79 1.78
CA GLU A 262 16.85 6.62 3.11
C GLU A 262 15.80 6.51 4.23
N ASP A 263 14.66 7.19 4.09
CA ASP A 263 13.55 7.12 5.05
C ASP A 263 12.96 5.70 5.08
N ILE A 264 12.74 5.12 3.89
CA ILE A 264 12.25 3.74 3.76
C ILE A 264 13.29 2.74 4.28
N ALA A 265 14.57 2.94 3.95
CA ALA A 265 15.66 2.13 4.49
C ALA A 265 15.73 2.21 6.02
N GLY A 266 15.43 3.37 6.61
CA GLY A 266 15.30 3.57 8.05
C GLY A 266 14.24 2.66 8.69
N ILE A 267 13.06 2.54 8.07
CA ILE A 267 11.98 1.65 8.53
C ILE A 267 12.43 0.18 8.49
N PHE A 268 13.09 -0.24 7.40
CA PHE A 268 13.61 -1.60 7.30
C PHE A 268 14.70 -1.90 8.34
N ARG A 269 15.56 -0.93 8.68
CA ARG A 269 16.56 -1.09 9.76
C ARG A 269 15.90 -1.21 11.13
N SER A 270 14.91 -0.38 11.44
CA SER A 270 14.17 -0.45 12.70
C SER A 270 13.44 -1.79 12.88
N ALA A 271 13.06 -2.42 11.76
CA ALA A 271 12.50 -3.76 11.74
C ALA A 271 13.54 -4.90 11.76
N GLY A 272 14.85 -4.57 11.85
CA GLY A 272 15.93 -5.57 11.82
C GLY A 272 16.12 -6.23 10.45
N ARG A 273 15.60 -5.62 9.37
CA ARG A 273 15.64 -6.17 8.00
C ARG A 273 16.82 -5.65 7.17
N LEU A 274 17.54 -4.66 7.69
CA LEU A 274 18.77 -4.14 7.09
C LEU A 274 19.83 -3.91 8.17
N PRO A 275 21.12 -4.04 7.83
CA PRO A 275 22.19 -3.69 8.76
C PRO A 275 22.18 -2.19 9.09
N PRO A 276 22.78 -1.77 10.21
CA PRO A 276 22.97 -0.37 10.52
C PRO A 276 23.73 0.34 9.39
N PRO A 277 23.53 1.65 9.20
CA PRO A 277 24.31 2.40 8.23
C PRO A 277 25.80 2.32 8.57
N PRO A 278 26.71 2.34 7.60
CA PRO A 278 28.12 2.42 7.87
C PRO A 278 28.41 3.68 8.73
N PRO A 279 29.40 3.63 9.64
CA PRO A 279 29.79 4.80 10.43
C PRO A 279 30.12 5.94 9.46
N GLN A 280 29.53 7.11 9.71
CA GLN A 280 29.90 8.30 8.94
C GLN A 280 31.38 8.55 9.21
N GLY A 281 32.22 8.42 8.18
CA GLY A 281 33.63 8.73 8.27
C GLY A 281 33.76 10.17 8.77
N THR A 282 34.46 10.34 9.88
CA THR A 282 35.00 11.65 10.29
C THR A 282 35.91 12.11 9.17
N ALA A 283 35.43 13.06 8.35
CA ALA A 283 36.22 13.75 7.36
C ALA A 283 37.19 14.71 8.02
#